data_971da7e4146e218b2b2001e12f7c9f0f
#
_entry.id   971da7e4146e218b2b2001e12f7c9f0f
#
_cell.length_a   1.000
_cell.length_b   1.000
_cell.length_c   1.000
_cell.angle_alpha   90.00
_cell.angle_beta   90.00
_cell.angle_gamma   90.00
#
_symmetry.space_group_name_H-M   'P 1'
#
loop_
_entity.id
_entity.type
_entity.pdbx_description
1 polymer ?
#
loop_
_entity_poly.entity_id
_entity_poly.type
_entity_poly.pdbx_seq_one_letter_code
_entity_poly.pdbx_strand_id
1 'polypeptide(L)'
;RAEYGIMKRLLRKLKDNEHIELSIIATGMHCDAKYGYTYQNIIDDGFEVKELFDINIESSTNSGIISTMSRAQNLFGAYFEEYKYDAIIILGDRYEMLSVAIAASIHGIPIIHLHGGEQTLGNYDEFIRHCITKMSHLHLVATEKYRERVIQLGELPSWVINIGAMGAEST
;
A
#
# COMPACT_ATOMS: atom_id res chain seq x y z
N ARG A 1 4.92 -4.41 -9.94
CA ARG A 1 6.03 -5.34 -10.19
C ARG A 1 7.01 -5.39 -9.03
N ALA A 2 7.70 -4.29 -8.77
CA ALA A 2 8.66 -4.21 -7.67
C ALA A 2 7.99 -4.34 -6.30
N GLU A 3 6.82 -3.76 -6.12
CA GLU A 3 6.07 -3.73 -4.86
C GLU A 3 5.68 -5.13 -4.38
N TYR A 4 5.10 -5.94 -5.25
CA TYR A 4 4.75 -7.31 -4.88
C TYR A 4 5.97 -8.14 -4.50
N GLY A 5 7.05 -8.03 -5.27
CA GLY A 5 8.31 -8.73 -4.98
C GLY A 5 8.85 -8.41 -3.59
N ILE A 6 8.78 -7.14 -3.20
CA ILE A 6 9.18 -6.67 -1.86
C ILE A 6 8.29 -7.27 -0.77
N MET A 7 6.99 -7.35 -1.02
CA MET A 7 6.01 -7.82 -0.04
C MET A 7 5.88 -9.34 0.05
N LYS A 8 6.31 -10.09 -0.94
CA LYS A 8 6.05 -11.53 -1.07
C LYS A 8 6.37 -12.33 0.20
N ARG A 9 7.52 -12.07 0.81
CA ARG A 9 7.94 -12.75 2.03
C ARG A 9 7.05 -12.40 3.23
N LEU A 10 6.69 -11.13 3.37
CA LEU A 10 5.75 -10.69 4.40
C LEU A 10 4.38 -11.36 4.20
N LEU A 11 3.86 -11.36 2.98
CA LEU A 11 2.58 -11.99 2.66
C LEU A 11 2.60 -13.48 2.99
N ARG A 12 3.71 -14.17 2.74
CA ARG A 12 3.87 -15.59 3.11
C ARG A 12 3.78 -15.78 4.61
N LYS A 13 4.49 -14.97 5.39
CA LYS A 13 4.45 -15.03 6.85
C LYS A 13 3.06 -14.74 7.40
N LEU A 14 2.36 -13.77 6.82
CA LEU A 14 0.99 -13.45 7.23
C LEU A 14 0.01 -14.59 6.91
N LYS A 15 0.13 -15.17 5.71
CA LYS A 15 -0.69 -16.31 5.30
C LYS A 15 -0.51 -17.53 6.20
N ASP A 16 0.73 -17.81 6.60
CA ASP A 16 1.08 -18.98 7.40
C ASP A 16 0.77 -18.79 8.91
N ASN A 17 0.38 -17.60 9.32
CA ASN A 17 0.04 -17.30 10.72
C ASN A 17 -1.42 -17.65 10.99
N GLU A 18 -1.64 -18.56 11.93
CA GLU A 18 -3.00 -19.06 12.31
C GLU A 18 -3.92 -17.98 12.91
N HIS A 19 -3.37 -16.88 13.39
CA HIS A 19 -4.13 -15.77 13.98
C HIS A 19 -4.49 -14.67 12.98
N ILE A 20 -4.06 -14.82 11.72
CA ILE A 20 -4.27 -13.82 10.68
C ILE A 20 -5.05 -14.42 9.51
N GLU A 21 -6.13 -13.78 9.14
CA GLU A 21 -6.84 -14.02 7.90
C GLU A 21 -6.40 -12.99 6.88
N LEU A 22 -5.58 -13.42 5.90
CA LEU A 22 -5.03 -12.55 4.88
C LEU A 22 -5.97 -12.47 3.68
N SER A 23 -6.37 -11.24 3.33
CA SER A 23 -7.05 -10.93 2.06
C SER A 23 -6.15 -10.08 1.20
N ILE A 24 -5.91 -10.49 -0.04
CA ILE A 24 -5.13 -9.73 -1.02
C ILE A 24 -6.08 -9.13 -2.04
N ILE A 25 -5.98 -7.83 -2.21
CA ILE A 25 -6.69 -7.08 -3.24
C ILE A 25 -5.66 -6.50 -4.18
N ALA A 26 -5.75 -6.82 -5.46
CA ALA A 26 -4.87 -6.29 -6.49
C ALA A 26 -5.58 -5.17 -7.26
N THR A 27 -4.85 -4.11 -7.53
CA THR A 27 -5.36 -2.94 -8.25
C THR A 27 -4.24 -2.23 -9.01
N GLY A 28 -4.57 -1.16 -9.71
CA GLY A 28 -3.62 -0.35 -10.44
C GLY A 28 -2.93 -1.11 -11.55
N MET A 29 -1.62 -1.02 -11.60
CA MET A 29 -0.82 -1.68 -12.65
C MET A 29 -0.95 -3.20 -12.66
N HIS A 30 -1.31 -3.84 -11.54
CA HIS A 30 -1.51 -5.28 -11.47
C HIS A 30 -2.68 -5.75 -12.33
N CYS A 31 -3.66 -4.90 -12.57
CA CYS A 31 -4.87 -5.20 -13.35
C CYS A 31 -4.81 -4.66 -14.78
N ASP A 32 -3.68 -4.09 -15.21
CA ASP A 32 -3.55 -3.45 -16.51
C ASP A 32 -2.77 -4.32 -17.50
N ALA A 33 -3.36 -4.54 -18.67
CA ALA A 33 -2.77 -5.28 -19.79
C ALA A 33 -1.42 -4.72 -20.23
N LYS A 34 -1.26 -3.39 -20.18
CA LYS A 34 -0.01 -2.69 -20.51
C LYS A 34 1.18 -3.16 -19.67
N TYR A 35 0.92 -3.61 -18.45
CA TYR A 35 1.92 -4.12 -17.53
C TYR A 35 1.90 -5.66 -17.43
N GLY A 36 1.10 -6.35 -18.27
CA GLY A 36 1.06 -7.80 -18.37
C GLY A 36 0.24 -8.49 -17.28
N TYR A 37 -0.76 -7.83 -16.71
CA TYR A 37 -1.62 -8.41 -15.67
C TYR A 37 -0.83 -9.08 -14.53
N THR A 38 0.03 -8.32 -13.89
CA THR A 38 0.98 -8.86 -12.88
C THR A 38 0.33 -9.47 -11.64
N TYR A 39 -0.99 -9.35 -11.46
CA TYR A 39 -1.72 -10.11 -10.44
C TYR A 39 -1.56 -11.63 -10.63
N GLN A 40 -1.31 -12.09 -11.85
CA GLN A 40 -1.08 -13.51 -12.13
C GLN A 40 0.14 -14.05 -11.38
N ASN A 41 1.18 -13.23 -11.20
CA ASN A 41 2.35 -13.61 -10.41
C ASN A 41 2.00 -13.92 -8.95
N ILE A 42 1.01 -13.21 -8.40
CA ILE A 42 0.55 -13.43 -7.03
C ILE A 42 -0.14 -14.79 -6.93
N ILE A 43 -0.97 -15.12 -7.92
CA ILE A 43 -1.68 -16.40 -7.99
C ILE A 43 -0.70 -17.55 -8.21
N ASP A 44 0.25 -17.38 -9.13
CA ASP A 44 1.28 -18.40 -9.45
C ASP A 44 2.17 -18.72 -8.24
N ASP A 45 2.37 -17.76 -7.36
CA ASP A 45 3.09 -17.93 -6.10
C ASP A 45 2.24 -18.61 -5.00
N GLY A 46 1.02 -18.99 -5.29
CA GLY A 46 0.14 -19.74 -4.39
C GLY A 46 -0.70 -18.87 -3.44
N PHE A 47 -0.84 -17.59 -3.73
CA PHE A 47 -1.76 -16.72 -2.99
C PHE A 47 -3.12 -16.64 -3.67
N GLU A 48 -4.16 -16.53 -2.86
CA GLU A 48 -5.49 -16.18 -3.34
C GLU A 48 -5.61 -14.67 -3.46
N VAL A 49 -6.05 -14.18 -4.61
CA VAL A 49 -6.41 -12.78 -4.81
C VAL A 49 -7.92 -12.66 -4.67
N LYS A 50 -8.37 -12.02 -3.60
CA LYS A 50 -9.80 -11.93 -3.25
C LYS A 50 -10.56 -11.05 -4.23
N GLU A 51 -9.97 -9.92 -4.62
CA GLU A 51 -10.57 -8.95 -5.56
C GLU A 51 -9.53 -8.40 -6.52
N LEU A 52 -9.97 -8.14 -7.74
CA LEU A 52 -9.23 -7.43 -8.77
C LEU A 52 -9.98 -6.14 -9.07
N PHE A 53 -9.44 -5.00 -8.66
CA PHE A 53 -10.04 -3.70 -8.93
C PHE A 53 -9.28 -2.97 -10.03
N ASP A 54 -9.81 -3.05 -11.24
CA ASP A 54 -9.32 -2.26 -12.36
C ASP A 54 -9.79 -0.81 -12.20
N ILE A 55 -8.86 0.08 -11.91
CA ILE A 55 -9.11 1.51 -11.76
C ILE A 55 -8.86 2.28 -13.05
N ASN A 56 -8.63 1.59 -14.16
CA ASN A 56 -8.32 2.16 -15.46
C ASN A 56 -7.21 3.21 -15.35
N ILE A 57 -6.02 2.76 -14.95
CA ILE A 57 -4.91 3.64 -14.59
C ILE A 57 -4.44 4.49 -15.76
N GLU A 58 -4.41 5.81 -15.56
CA GLU A 58 -3.94 6.80 -16.53
C GLU A 58 -2.91 7.70 -15.87
N SER A 59 -1.65 7.59 -16.29
CA SER A 59 -0.54 8.34 -15.67
C SER A 59 0.10 9.36 -16.61
N SER A 60 -0.41 9.50 -17.83
CA SER A 60 0.19 10.36 -18.84
C SER A 60 -0.15 11.85 -18.70
N THR A 61 -1.23 12.18 -17.98
CA THR A 61 -1.68 13.54 -17.75
C THR A 61 -2.10 13.74 -16.30
N ASN A 62 -2.08 14.98 -15.83
CA ASN A 62 -2.55 15.34 -14.48
C ASN A 62 -4.04 14.98 -14.32
N SER A 63 -4.85 15.28 -15.32
CA SER A 63 -6.28 14.92 -15.31
C SER A 63 -6.48 13.41 -15.25
N GLY A 64 -5.65 12.63 -15.96
CA GLY A 64 -5.67 11.17 -15.94
C GLY A 64 -5.35 10.63 -14.55
N ILE A 65 -4.34 11.17 -13.89
CA ILE A 65 -3.97 10.82 -12.51
C ILE A 65 -5.12 11.11 -11.55
N ILE A 66 -5.71 12.29 -11.62
CA ILE A 66 -6.85 12.68 -10.77
C ILE A 66 -8.05 11.76 -11.01
N SER A 67 -8.37 11.46 -12.27
CA SER A 67 -9.46 10.54 -12.62
C SER A 67 -9.21 9.13 -12.08
N THR A 68 -7.98 8.64 -12.18
CA THR A 68 -7.57 7.34 -11.63
C THR A 68 -7.75 7.31 -10.11
N MET A 69 -7.30 8.35 -9.41
CA MET A 69 -7.47 8.48 -7.96
C MET A 69 -8.96 8.51 -7.57
N SER A 70 -9.77 9.22 -8.32
CA SER A 70 -11.22 9.31 -8.08
C SER A 70 -11.90 7.94 -8.22
N ARG A 71 -11.57 7.19 -9.27
CA ARG A 71 -12.10 5.83 -9.48
C ARG A 71 -11.67 4.88 -8.35
N ALA A 72 -10.39 4.90 -7.98
CA ALA A 72 -9.87 4.10 -6.88
C ALA A 72 -10.59 4.42 -5.56
N GLN A 73 -10.76 5.69 -5.25
CA GLN A 73 -11.41 6.12 -4.03
C GLN A 73 -12.87 5.68 -3.96
N ASN A 74 -13.61 5.80 -5.05
CA ASN A 74 -15.00 5.34 -5.13
C ASN A 74 -15.12 3.82 -5.00
N LEU A 75 -14.27 3.05 -5.70
CA LEU A 75 -14.30 1.59 -5.65
C LEU A 75 -13.96 1.07 -4.24
N PHE A 76 -12.87 1.54 -3.66
CA PHE A 76 -12.46 1.11 -2.33
C PHE A 76 -13.39 1.64 -1.24
N GLY A 77 -13.96 2.83 -1.41
CA GLY A 77 -14.98 3.37 -0.52
C GLY A 77 -16.21 2.47 -0.46
N ALA A 78 -16.73 2.06 -1.60
CA ALA A 78 -17.86 1.13 -1.68
C ALA A 78 -17.49 -0.26 -1.14
N TYR A 79 -16.30 -0.75 -1.42
CA TYR A 79 -15.82 -2.03 -0.91
C TYR A 79 -15.73 -2.05 0.62
N PHE A 80 -15.15 -1.03 1.23
CA PHE A 80 -15.03 -0.93 2.69
C PHE A 80 -16.34 -0.62 3.41
N GLU A 81 -17.35 -0.14 2.70
CA GLU A 81 -18.70 -0.06 3.23
C GLU A 81 -19.25 -1.47 3.54
N GLU A 82 -18.98 -2.41 2.67
CA GLU A 82 -19.50 -3.77 2.73
C GLU A 82 -18.59 -4.74 3.48
N TYR A 83 -17.26 -4.64 3.27
CA TYR A 83 -16.27 -5.54 3.83
C TYR A 83 -15.42 -4.83 4.89
N LYS A 84 -15.43 -5.36 6.11
CA LYS A 84 -14.68 -4.79 7.25
C LYS A 84 -13.40 -5.57 7.49
N TYR A 85 -12.32 -4.84 7.77
CA TYR A 85 -11.02 -5.39 8.11
C TYR A 85 -10.52 -4.78 9.41
N ASP A 86 -9.74 -5.54 10.17
CA ASP A 86 -9.09 -5.05 11.38
C ASP A 86 -7.95 -4.08 11.06
N ALA A 87 -7.28 -4.28 9.92
CA ALA A 87 -6.26 -3.37 9.40
C ALA A 87 -6.05 -3.61 7.91
N ILE A 88 -5.51 -2.63 7.21
CA ILE A 88 -4.99 -2.77 5.85
C ILE A 88 -3.50 -2.45 5.81
N ILE A 89 -2.78 -3.08 4.89
CA ILE A 89 -1.36 -2.83 4.66
C ILE A 89 -1.21 -2.08 3.34
N ILE A 90 -0.53 -0.94 3.37
CA ILE A 90 -0.20 -0.13 2.19
C ILE A 90 1.31 0.02 2.11
N LEU A 91 1.88 -0.18 0.92
CA LEU A 91 3.28 0.03 0.63
C LEU A 91 3.51 1.31 -0.17
N GLY A 92 4.43 2.16 0.30
CA GLY A 92 5.05 3.20 -0.51
C GLY A 92 4.25 4.49 -0.68
N ASP A 93 4.21 4.97 -1.91
CA ASP A 93 3.91 6.36 -2.24
C ASP A 93 3.12 6.55 -3.54
N ARG A 94 2.54 5.49 -4.06
CA ARG A 94 1.75 5.59 -5.29
C ARG A 94 0.47 6.38 -5.06
N TYR A 95 0.11 7.21 -6.04
CA TYR A 95 -1.04 8.10 -5.94
C TYR A 95 -2.37 7.36 -5.74
N GLU A 96 -2.55 6.19 -6.37
CA GLU A 96 -3.74 5.37 -6.16
C GLU A 96 -3.82 4.81 -4.74
N MET A 97 -2.69 4.60 -4.07
CA MET A 97 -2.64 4.16 -2.68
C MET A 97 -3.10 5.27 -1.71
N LEU A 98 -2.89 6.53 -2.05
CA LEU A 98 -3.47 7.65 -1.29
C LEU A 98 -5.00 7.57 -1.29
N SER A 99 -5.61 7.26 -2.43
CA SER A 99 -7.07 7.08 -2.55
C SER A 99 -7.57 5.91 -1.70
N VAL A 100 -6.85 4.80 -1.69
CA VAL A 100 -7.15 3.65 -0.82
C VAL A 100 -7.05 4.04 0.65
N ALA A 101 -6.00 4.77 1.03
CA ALA A 101 -5.79 5.24 2.40
C ALA A 101 -6.92 6.17 2.87
N ILE A 102 -7.37 7.09 2.02
CA ILE A 102 -8.51 7.96 2.33
C ILE A 102 -9.76 7.13 2.57
N ALA A 103 -10.08 6.21 1.67
CA ALA A 103 -11.26 5.34 1.79
C ALA A 103 -11.22 4.52 3.09
N ALA A 104 -10.08 3.90 3.40
CA ALA A 104 -9.92 3.12 4.63
C ALA A 104 -10.06 4.00 5.88
N SER A 105 -9.42 5.17 5.89
CA SER A 105 -9.44 6.09 7.04
C SER A 105 -10.84 6.59 7.35
N ILE A 106 -11.62 6.95 6.32
CA ILE A 106 -13.01 7.41 6.50
C ILE A 106 -13.88 6.29 7.07
N HIS A 107 -13.62 5.03 6.69
CA HIS A 107 -14.32 3.87 7.24
C HIS A 107 -13.76 3.39 8.58
N GLY A 108 -12.76 4.08 9.15
CA GLY A 108 -12.19 3.74 10.45
C GLY A 108 -11.32 2.47 10.44
N ILE A 109 -10.82 2.06 9.29
CA ILE A 109 -9.91 0.91 9.17
C ILE A 109 -8.48 1.36 9.42
N PRO A 110 -7.78 0.84 10.44
CA PRO A 110 -6.38 1.16 10.69
C PRO A 110 -5.47 0.80 9.52
N ILE A 111 -4.49 1.65 9.24
CA ILE A 111 -3.52 1.45 8.17
C ILE A 111 -2.16 1.11 8.76
N ILE A 112 -1.53 0.06 8.22
CA ILE A 112 -0.13 -0.30 8.43
C ILE A 112 0.63 0.17 7.19
N HIS A 113 1.48 1.19 7.34
CA HIS A 113 2.23 1.78 6.24
C HIS A 113 3.65 1.22 6.20
N LEU A 114 4.00 0.63 5.07
CA LEU A 114 5.34 0.12 4.81
C LEU A 114 6.15 1.16 4.02
N HIS A 115 7.42 1.35 4.38
CA HIS A 115 8.36 2.24 3.71
C HIS A 115 8.02 3.74 3.80
N GLY A 116 7.38 4.16 4.89
CA GLY A 116 7.26 5.58 5.22
C GLY A 116 8.62 6.21 5.57
N GLY A 117 8.70 7.53 5.51
CA GLY A 117 9.90 8.29 5.86
C GLY A 117 10.99 8.35 4.79
N GLU A 118 10.85 7.63 3.69
CA GLU A 118 11.78 7.69 2.57
C GLU A 118 11.60 9.00 1.80
N GLN A 119 12.61 9.37 1.01
CA GLN A 119 12.56 10.55 0.16
C GLN A 119 12.51 10.16 -1.31
N THR A 120 11.62 10.79 -2.04
CA THR A 120 11.55 10.71 -3.50
C THR A 120 11.69 12.12 -4.04
N LEU A 121 12.80 12.40 -4.73
CA LEU A 121 13.07 13.75 -5.25
C LEU A 121 12.27 14.01 -6.51
N GLY A 122 11.63 15.17 -6.56
CA GLY A 122 11.18 15.80 -7.81
C GLY A 122 9.77 15.48 -8.28
N ASN A 123 8.90 14.89 -7.47
CA ASN A 123 7.52 14.62 -7.88
C ASN A 123 6.55 14.60 -6.68
N TYR A 124 5.26 14.43 -6.96
CA TYR A 124 4.20 14.32 -5.94
C TYR A 124 4.32 13.07 -5.05
N ASP A 125 5.11 12.09 -5.43
CA ASP A 125 5.36 10.87 -4.62
C ASP A 125 5.83 11.21 -3.19
N GLU A 126 6.63 12.26 -3.04
CA GLU A 126 7.13 12.72 -1.74
C GLU A 126 5.99 13.09 -0.80
N PHE A 127 5.10 14.01 -1.20
CA PHE A 127 4.01 14.44 -0.32
C PHE A 127 2.91 13.37 -0.20
N ILE A 128 2.69 12.55 -1.23
CA ILE A 128 1.75 11.43 -1.15
C ILE A 128 2.20 10.44 -0.07
N ARG A 129 3.48 10.08 -0.03
CA ARG A 129 4.02 9.21 1.01
C ARG A 129 3.75 9.76 2.40
N HIS A 130 4.00 11.03 2.62
CA HIS A 130 3.78 11.66 3.91
C HIS A 130 2.29 11.78 4.27
N CYS A 131 1.43 12.01 3.28
CA CYS A 131 -0.03 11.97 3.50
C CYS A 131 -0.49 10.59 3.95
N ILE A 132 -0.03 9.52 3.31
CA ILE A 132 -0.36 8.14 3.72
C ILE A 132 0.18 7.88 5.14
N THR A 133 1.40 8.30 5.43
CA THR A 133 1.99 8.20 6.78
C THR A 133 1.08 8.84 7.83
N LYS A 134 0.58 10.06 7.57
CA LYS A 134 -0.29 10.76 8.52
C LYS A 134 -1.65 10.10 8.76
N MET A 135 -2.14 9.33 7.80
CA MET A 135 -3.37 8.54 7.93
C MET A 135 -3.13 7.18 8.59
N SER A 136 -1.88 6.76 8.75
CA SER A 136 -1.52 5.43 9.22
C SER A 136 -1.32 5.36 10.72
N HIS A 137 -1.55 4.17 11.29
CA HIS A 137 -1.44 3.91 12.72
C HIS A 137 -0.14 3.21 13.09
N LEU A 138 0.30 2.23 12.29
CA LEU A 138 1.55 1.51 12.47
C LEU A 138 2.46 1.79 11.27
N HIS A 139 3.72 2.11 11.57
CA HIS A 139 4.71 2.46 10.56
C HIS A 139 5.87 1.48 10.61
N LEU A 140 6.08 0.76 9.52
CA LEU A 140 7.18 -0.19 9.36
C LEU A 140 8.17 0.39 8.37
N VAL A 141 9.28 0.90 8.88
CA VAL A 141 10.28 1.66 8.10
C VAL A 141 11.55 0.85 7.88
N ALA A 142 12.32 1.23 6.85
CA ALA A 142 13.49 0.46 6.43
C ALA A 142 14.79 0.84 7.15
N THR A 143 14.87 2.03 7.74
CA THR A 143 16.08 2.51 8.43
C THR A 143 15.72 3.37 9.63
N GLU A 144 16.69 3.59 10.53
CA GLU A 144 16.51 4.49 11.66
C GLU A 144 16.34 5.95 11.23
N LYS A 145 17.01 6.36 10.16
CA LYS A 145 16.84 7.69 9.57
C LYS A 145 15.39 7.94 9.12
N TYR A 146 14.76 6.94 8.51
CA TYR A 146 13.37 7.02 8.09
C TYR A 146 12.42 6.98 9.28
N ARG A 147 12.76 6.21 10.32
CA ARG A 147 12.03 6.21 11.57
C ARG A 147 11.99 7.61 12.19
N GLU A 148 13.12 8.25 12.31
CA GLU A 148 13.23 9.62 12.84
C GLU A 148 12.37 10.60 12.04
N ARG A 149 12.37 10.48 10.72
CA ARG A 149 11.57 11.36 9.85
C ARG A 149 10.06 11.15 10.04
N VAL A 150 9.61 9.93 10.20
CA VAL A 150 8.20 9.63 10.50
C VAL A 150 7.79 10.21 11.84
N ILE A 151 8.66 10.11 12.85
CA ILE A 151 8.42 10.72 14.17
C ILE A 151 8.35 12.24 14.05
N GLN A 152 9.21 12.87 13.24
CA GLN A 152 9.19 14.31 12.98
C GLN A 152 7.88 14.78 12.32
N LEU A 153 7.20 13.91 11.56
CA LEU A 153 5.87 14.18 11.02
C LEU A 153 4.77 14.18 12.10
N GLY A 154 5.11 13.84 13.33
CA GLY A 154 4.18 13.86 14.47
C GLY A 154 3.64 12.47 14.83
N GLU A 155 4.23 11.38 14.33
CA GLU A 155 3.81 10.03 14.67
C GLU A 155 4.44 9.57 15.99
N LEU A 156 3.71 8.74 16.75
CA LEU A 156 4.17 8.26 18.05
C LEU A 156 5.34 7.29 17.89
N PRO A 157 6.47 7.50 18.58
CA PRO A 157 7.66 6.65 18.45
C PRO A 157 7.40 5.16 18.70
N SER A 158 6.49 4.82 19.60
CA SER A 158 6.11 3.43 19.89
C SER A 158 5.41 2.70 18.76
N TRP A 159 4.87 3.45 17.78
CA TRP A 159 4.17 2.92 16.61
C TRP A 159 4.99 3.04 15.32
N VAL A 160 6.28 3.39 15.45
CA VAL A 160 7.21 3.45 14.32
C VAL A 160 8.33 2.44 14.57
N ILE A 161 8.38 1.38 13.78
CA ILE A 161 9.28 0.25 13.95
C ILE A 161 10.21 0.14 12.74
N ASN A 162 11.51 0.15 12.98
CA ASN A 162 12.51 -0.13 11.96
C ASN A 162 12.62 -1.65 11.77
N ILE A 163 12.15 -2.14 10.63
CA ILE A 163 12.18 -3.57 10.29
C ILE A 163 13.30 -3.93 9.30
N GLY A 164 14.10 -2.96 8.89
CA GLY A 164 15.05 -3.13 7.79
C GLY A 164 14.39 -3.07 6.41
N ALA A 165 15.20 -3.11 5.37
CA ALA A 165 14.72 -3.11 3.99
C ALA A 165 14.17 -4.48 3.60
N MET A 166 12.87 -4.58 3.34
CA MET A 166 12.22 -5.86 3.00
C MET A 166 12.77 -6.52 1.71
N GLY A 167 13.30 -5.73 0.79
CA GLY A 167 13.87 -6.25 -0.46
C GLY A 167 15.30 -6.78 -0.35
N ALA A 168 16.01 -6.53 0.75
CA ALA A 168 17.42 -6.90 0.92
C ALA A 168 17.63 -8.36 1.39
N GLU A 169 16.57 -9.04 1.79
CA GLU A 169 16.63 -10.42 2.31
C GLU A 169 16.40 -11.50 1.25
N SER A 170 16.52 -11.16 -0.03
CA SER A 170 16.26 -12.08 -1.15
C SER A 170 17.51 -12.87 -1.61
N THR A 171 18.43 -13.10 -0.71
CA THR A 171 19.59 -14.00 -0.98
C THR A 171 19.62 -15.17 -0.01
#